data_377907055795453e35a116a082158ba6
#
_entry.id   377907055795453e35a116a082158ba6
#
_cell.length_a   1.000
_cell.length_b   1.000
_cell.length_c   1.000
_cell.angle_alpha   90.00
_cell.angle_beta   90.00
_cell.angle_gamma   90.00
#
_symmetry.space_group_name_H-M   'P 1'
#
loop_
_entity.id
_entity.type
_entity.pdbx_description
1 polymer ?
#
loop_
_entity_poly.entity_id
_entity_poly.type
_entity_poly.pdbx_seq_one_letter_code
_entity_poly.pdbx_strand_id
1 'polypeptide(L)'
;MRSTGFTATLLLMTAIGEAQTLTTAQARAHDGETATVCGVIASEHVAASSRGKPTFIDLDAPFPTPAFTILVWEEDRQNVGALPRSGHLCATGLISYYHGVPEIIVRNSKQLSR
;
A
#
# COMPACT_ATOMS: atom_id res chain seq x y z
N MET A 1 -0.98 40.04 -42.84
CA MET A 1 -0.54 38.67 -42.49
C MET A 1 -0.43 38.53 -41.01
N ARG A 2 -1.28 37.70 -40.49
CA ARG A 2 -1.36 37.53 -39.06
C ARG A 2 -0.57 36.32 -38.64
N SER A 3 0.48 36.55 -37.90
CA SER A 3 1.01 35.52 -37.05
C SER A 3 0.07 35.36 -35.85
N THR A 4 -0.78 34.38 -35.88
CA THR A 4 -1.43 33.93 -34.68
C THR A 4 -0.38 33.24 -33.83
N GLY A 5 0.19 34.00 -32.91
CA GLY A 5 1.01 33.41 -31.85
C GLY A 5 0.15 32.53 -30.99
N PHE A 6 0.18 31.23 -31.25
CA PHE A 6 -0.25 30.28 -30.28
C PHE A 6 0.81 30.22 -29.19
N THR A 7 0.61 31.02 -28.17
CA THR A 7 1.24 30.72 -26.90
C THR A 7 0.48 29.53 -26.31
N ALA A 8 0.90 28.33 -26.66
CA ALA A 8 0.53 27.18 -25.89
C ALA A 8 1.14 27.39 -24.51
N THR A 9 0.32 27.88 -23.60
CA THR A 9 0.69 27.83 -22.20
C THR A 9 0.64 26.37 -21.84
N LEU A 10 1.79 25.73 -21.88
CA LEU A 10 1.97 24.42 -21.29
C LEU A 10 1.78 24.61 -19.80
N LEU A 11 0.56 24.40 -19.34
CA LEU A 11 0.31 24.16 -17.93
C LEU A 11 0.97 22.84 -17.63
N LEU A 12 2.21 22.92 -17.20
CA LEU A 12 2.81 21.87 -16.41
C LEU A 12 1.99 21.77 -15.14
N MET A 13 0.88 21.06 -15.25
CA MET A 13 0.29 20.48 -14.07
C MET A 13 1.26 19.42 -13.59
N THR A 14 2.16 19.81 -12.69
CA THR A 14 2.70 18.85 -11.75
C THR A 14 1.49 18.33 -10.99
N ALA A 15 0.87 17.32 -11.55
CA ALA A 15 -0.02 16.51 -10.77
C ALA A 15 0.83 15.99 -9.62
N ILE A 16 0.69 16.59 -8.43
CA ILE A 16 0.99 15.88 -7.20
C ILE A 16 -0.01 14.74 -7.23
N GLY A 17 0.39 13.65 -7.90
CA GLY A 17 -0.47 12.50 -8.05
C GLY A 17 -0.73 11.93 -6.68
N GLU A 18 -1.95 12.06 -6.19
CA GLU A 18 -2.42 11.17 -5.16
C GLU A 18 -2.18 9.75 -5.68
N ALA A 19 -1.58 8.89 -4.85
CA ALA A 19 -1.39 7.52 -5.22
C ALA A 19 -2.74 6.92 -5.62
N GLN A 20 -2.80 6.24 -6.75
CA GLN A 20 -3.99 5.56 -7.21
C GLN A 20 -4.50 4.64 -6.11
N THR A 21 -5.82 4.67 -5.85
CA THR A 21 -6.45 3.78 -4.88
C THR A 21 -6.95 2.53 -5.57
N LEU A 22 -6.51 1.38 -5.08
CA LEU A 22 -6.79 0.08 -5.64
C LEU A 22 -7.49 -0.82 -4.62
N THR A 23 -8.32 -1.73 -5.11
CA THR A 23 -8.76 -2.87 -4.32
C THR A 23 -7.63 -3.90 -4.21
N THR A 24 -7.76 -4.85 -3.29
CA THR A 24 -6.78 -5.93 -3.15
C THR A 24 -6.66 -6.77 -4.42
N ALA A 25 -7.78 -7.01 -5.11
CA ALA A 25 -7.79 -7.73 -6.37
C ALA A 25 -7.07 -6.96 -7.50
N GLN A 26 -7.24 -5.65 -7.56
CA GLN A 26 -6.57 -4.79 -8.55
C GLN A 26 -5.06 -4.72 -8.30
N ALA A 27 -4.62 -4.79 -7.05
CA ALA A 27 -3.21 -4.69 -6.69
C ALA A 27 -2.33 -5.72 -7.42
N ARG A 28 -2.89 -6.87 -7.77
CA ARG A 28 -2.16 -7.94 -8.49
C ARG A 28 -1.62 -7.50 -9.84
N ALA A 29 -2.24 -6.54 -10.48
CA ALA A 29 -1.83 -6.03 -11.79
C ALA A 29 -0.87 -4.84 -11.70
N HIS A 30 -0.50 -4.42 -10.50
CA HIS A 30 0.28 -3.19 -10.25
C HIS A 30 1.60 -3.44 -9.51
N ASP A 31 2.20 -4.61 -9.69
CA ASP A 31 3.51 -4.92 -9.12
C ASP A 31 4.56 -3.90 -9.56
N GLY A 32 5.35 -3.41 -8.60
CA GLY A 32 6.39 -2.40 -8.85
C GLY A 32 5.87 -0.96 -8.88
N GLU A 33 4.58 -0.74 -8.71
CA GLU A 33 3.98 0.58 -8.71
C GLU A 33 3.68 1.04 -7.28
N THR A 34 3.78 2.34 -7.04
CA THR A 34 3.34 2.95 -5.78
C THR A 34 1.86 3.27 -5.87
N ALA A 35 1.10 2.77 -4.91
CA ALA A 35 -0.35 2.94 -4.88
C ALA A 35 -0.87 2.86 -3.44
N THR A 36 -2.14 3.21 -3.27
CA THR A 36 -2.89 2.96 -2.05
C THR A 36 -3.77 1.74 -2.27
N VAL A 37 -3.63 0.73 -1.43
CA VAL A 37 -4.45 -0.49 -1.48
C VAL A 37 -5.31 -0.56 -0.24
N CYS A 38 -6.60 -0.76 -0.43
CA CYS A 38 -7.60 -0.81 0.65
C CYS A 38 -8.30 -2.16 0.69
N GLY A 39 -8.62 -2.60 1.89
CA GLY A 39 -9.38 -3.83 2.11
C GLY A 39 -9.85 -3.93 3.55
N VAL A 40 -10.48 -5.06 3.86
CA VAL A 40 -10.97 -5.37 5.20
C VAL A 40 -9.98 -6.32 5.88
N ILE A 41 -9.60 -6.00 7.11
CA ILE A 41 -8.69 -6.85 7.88
C ILE A 41 -9.36 -8.19 8.15
N ALA A 42 -8.74 -9.26 7.67
CA ALA A 42 -9.23 -10.63 7.84
C ALA A 42 -8.45 -11.40 8.91
N SER A 43 -7.15 -11.15 9.03
CA SER A 43 -6.30 -11.73 10.06
C SER A 43 -5.05 -10.88 10.30
N GLU A 44 -4.43 -11.09 11.44
CA GLU A 44 -3.15 -10.49 11.81
C GLU A 44 -2.31 -11.55 12.51
N HIS A 45 -1.03 -11.62 12.18
CA HIS A 45 -0.12 -12.51 12.87
C HIS A 45 1.31 -11.98 12.87
N VAL A 46 2.04 -12.33 13.91
CA VAL A 46 3.45 -11.98 14.05
C VAL A 46 4.28 -13.23 13.80
N ALA A 47 5.20 -13.17 12.83
CA ALA A 47 6.14 -14.25 12.58
C ALA A 47 7.34 -14.13 13.54
N ALA A 48 7.11 -14.44 14.82
CA ALA A 48 8.07 -14.19 15.90
C ALA A 48 9.38 -14.98 15.77
N SER A 49 9.37 -16.11 15.06
CA SER A 49 10.55 -16.93 14.80
C SER A 49 11.26 -16.61 13.49
N SER A 50 10.68 -15.70 12.69
CA SER A 50 11.29 -15.26 11.43
C SER A 50 12.24 -14.10 11.67
N ARG A 51 13.22 -13.98 10.77
CA ARG A 51 14.16 -12.85 10.78
C ARG A 51 13.40 -11.55 10.63
N GLY A 52 13.68 -10.57 11.50
CA GLY A 52 13.01 -9.28 11.49
C GLY A 52 11.62 -9.28 12.12
N LYS A 53 11.13 -10.44 12.56
CA LYS A 53 9.84 -10.62 13.27
C LYS A 53 8.71 -9.78 12.67
N PRO A 54 8.37 -9.97 11.39
CA PRO A 54 7.36 -9.14 10.74
C PRO A 54 5.98 -9.41 11.30
N THR A 55 5.17 -8.35 11.37
CA THR A 55 3.74 -8.44 11.56
C THR A 55 3.08 -8.38 10.20
N PHE A 56 2.19 -9.33 9.94
CA PHE A 56 1.38 -9.39 8.73
C PHE A 56 -0.05 -9.02 9.08
N ILE A 57 -0.61 -8.07 8.31
CA ILE A 57 -2.04 -7.77 8.34
C ILE A 57 -2.59 -8.23 7.00
N ASP A 58 -3.45 -9.25 7.04
CA ASP A 58 -4.02 -9.86 5.84
C ASP A 58 -5.34 -9.22 5.51
N LEU A 59 -5.50 -8.76 4.26
CA LEU A 59 -6.69 -8.08 3.80
C LEU A 59 -7.53 -8.97 2.91
N ASP A 60 -8.85 -8.89 3.11
CA ASP A 60 -9.93 -9.49 2.32
C ASP A 60 -10.00 -11.02 2.33
N ALA A 61 -8.96 -11.69 2.75
CA ALA A 61 -8.96 -13.12 3.04
C ALA A 61 -7.91 -13.40 4.12
N PRO A 62 -8.15 -14.36 5.01
CA PRO A 62 -7.24 -14.64 6.11
C PRO A 62 -6.05 -15.48 5.67
N PHE A 63 -5.01 -15.49 6.50
CA PHE A 63 -3.91 -16.45 6.38
C PHE A 63 -4.47 -17.90 6.34
N PRO A 64 -3.94 -18.80 5.51
CA PRO A 64 -2.71 -18.70 4.72
C PRO A 64 -2.87 -18.23 3.27
N THR A 65 -4.06 -17.78 2.88
CA THR A 65 -4.35 -17.36 1.50
C THR A 65 -4.91 -15.94 1.42
N PRO A 66 -4.19 -14.92 1.96
CA PRO A 66 -4.68 -13.55 1.90
C PRO A 66 -4.73 -13.02 0.47
N ALA A 67 -5.66 -12.10 0.22
CA ALA A 67 -5.72 -11.41 -1.08
C ALA A 67 -4.61 -10.37 -1.21
N PHE A 68 -4.22 -9.78 -0.10
CA PHE A 68 -3.19 -8.75 0.00
C PHE A 68 -2.65 -8.71 1.43
N THR A 69 -1.37 -8.39 1.58
CA THR A 69 -0.74 -8.32 2.91
C THR A 69 -0.08 -6.96 3.13
N ILE A 70 -0.31 -6.40 4.31
CA ILE A 70 0.46 -5.28 4.83
C ILE A 70 1.52 -5.88 5.76
N LEU A 71 2.79 -5.58 5.50
CA LEU A 71 3.91 -6.07 6.29
C LEU A 71 4.54 -4.94 7.07
N VAL A 72 4.73 -5.16 8.38
CA VAL A 72 5.45 -4.22 9.24
C VAL A 72 6.58 -4.97 9.93
N TRP A 73 7.82 -4.59 9.62
CA TRP A 73 8.98 -5.13 10.31
C TRP A 73 9.00 -4.69 11.77
N GLU A 74 9.54 -5.52 12.66
CA GLU A 74 9.62 -5.15 14.07
C GLU A 74 10.33 -3.82 14.30
N GLU A 75 11.41 -3.57 13.55
CA GLU A 75 12.17 -2.31 13.64
C GLU A 75 11.33 -1.07 13.31
N ASP A 76 10.26 -1.22 12.54
CA ASP A 76 9.38 -0.12 12.15
C ASP A 76 8.14 0.02 13.03
N ARG A 77 7.91 -0.93 13.95
CA ARG A 77 6.69 -0.95 14.77
C ARG A 77 6.49 0.33 15.57
N GLN A 78 7.55 0.91 16.07
CA GLN A 78 7.48 2.15 16.84
C GLN A 78 7.05 3.34 15.98
N ASN A 79 7.55 3.41 14.75
CA ASN A 79 7.21 4.48 13.81
C ASN A 79 5.80 4.32 13.23
N VAL A 80 5.32 3.11 13.13
CA VAL A 80 3.97 2.81 12.63
C VAL A 80 2.91 3.02 13.71
N GLY A 81 3.24 2.68 14.96
CA GLY A 81 2.34 2.78 16.09
C GLY A 81 1.38 1.60 16.19
N ALA A 82 0.28 1.80 16.92
CA ALA A 82 -0.71 0.77 17.14
C ALA A 82 -1.38 0.35 15.81
N LEU A 83 -1.45 -0.97 15.58
CA LEU A 83 -2.07 -1.52 14.38
C LEU A 83 -3.52 -1.89 14.66
N PRO A 84 -4.46 -1.52 13.76
CA PRO A 84 -5.84 -1.94 13.88
C PRO A 84 -5.96 -3.46 13.67
N ARG A 85 -6.90 -4.09 14.34
CA ARG A 85 -7.12 -5.54 14.27
C ARG A 85 -8.36 -5.92 13.47
N SER A 86 -9.17 -4.97 13.12
CA SER A 86 -10.42 -5.18 12.40
C SER A 86 -10.82 -3.95 11.62
N GLY A 87 -11.74 -4.13 10.71
CA GLY A 87 -12.32 -3.06 9.91
C GLY A 87 -11.52 -2.77 8.63
N HIS A 88 -11.86 -1.66 8.03
CA HIS A 88 -11.26 -1.20 6.78
C HIS A 88 -9.89 -0.59 7.03
N LEU A 89 -8.92 -0.92 6.19
CA LEU A 89 -7.57 -0.37 6.27
C LEU A 89 -7.01 -0.16 4.87
N CYS A 90 -6.36 0.99 4.69
CA CYS A 90 -5.63 1.31 3.47
C CYS A 90 -4.14 1.45 3.78
N ALA A 91 -3.30 0.96 2.90
CA ALA A 91 -1.86 1.16 2.95
C ALA A 91 -1.36 1.79 1.65
N THR A 92 -0.46 2.74 1.77
CA THR A 92 0.17 3.41 0.62
C THR A 92 1.66 3.07 0.58
N GLY A 93 2.12 2.63 -0.57
CA GLY A 93 3.52 2.31 -0.78
C GLY A 93 3.76 1.52 -2.06
N LEU A 94 4.97 1.02 -2.20
CA LEU A 94 5.36 0.19 -3.32
C LEU A 94 4.71 -1.18 -3.19
N ILE A 95 4.00 -1.60 -4.24
CA ILE A 95 3.45 -2.95 -4.31
C ILE A 95 4.56 -3.90 -4.75
N SER A 96 4.80 -4.91 -3.94
CA SER A 96 5.73 -6.00 -4.24
C SER A 96 5.04 -7.34 -3.99
N TYR A 97 5.70 -8.44 -4.33
CA TYR A 97 5.16 -9.79 -4.14
C TYR A 97 6.03 -10.58 -3.20
N TYR A 98 5.39 -11.33 -2.33
CA TYR A 98 6.04 -12.29 -1.45
C TYR A 98 5.22 -13.58 -1.42
N HIS A 99 5.84 -14.69 -1.82
CA HIS A 99 5.16 -15.99 -1.92
C HIS A 99 3.84 -15.93 -2.71
N GLY A 100 3.83 -15.18 -3.82
CA GLY A 100 2.67 -15.07 -4.71
C GLY A 100 1.56 -14.15 -4.20
N VAL A 101 1.77 -13.45 -3.08
CA VAL A 101 0.81 -12.50 -2.51
C VAL A 101 1.34 -11.08 -2.70
N PRO A 102 0.53 -10.16 -3.24
CA PRO A 102 0.91 -8.76 -3.31
C PRO A 102 0.93 -8.15 -1.92
N GLU A 103 1.92 -7.30 -1.66
CA GLU A 103 2.11 -6.68 -0.36
C GLU A 103 2.61 -5.24 -0.46
N ILE A 104 2.40 -4.48 0.60
CA ILE A 104 3.04 -3.20 0.85
C ILE A 104 3.75 -3.28 2.20
N ILE A 105 5.04 -2.90 2.21
CA ILE A 105 5.80 -2.74 3.44
C ILE A 105 5.53 -1.35 4.00
N VAL A 106 5.04 -1.30 5.24
CA VAL A 106 4.71 -0.06 5.93
C VAL A 106 5.78 0.23 6.98
N ARG A 107 6.38 1.41 6.92
CA ARG A 107 7.49 1.84 7.77
C ARG A 107 7.15 2.99 8.69
N ASN A 108 6.05 3.69 8.43
CA ASN A 108 5.59 4.78 9.27
C ASN A 108 4.07 4.94 9.20
N SER A 109 3.52 5.65 10.19
CA SER A 109 2.08 5.81 10.35
C SER A 109 1.39 6.54 9.19
N LYS A 110 2.12 7.37 8.44
CA LYS A 110 1.55 8.13 7.32
C LYS A 110 1.14 7.24 6.15
N GLN A 111 1.66 6.02 6.08
CA GLN A 111 1.32 5.06 5.05
C GLN A 111 0.00 4.33 5.31
N LEU A 112 -0.57 4.46 6.51
CA LEU A 112 -1.82 3.81 6.88
C LEU A 112 -2.95 4.82 7.02
N SER A 113 -4.13 4.43 6.55
CA SER A 113 -5.38 5.17 6.74
C SER A 113 -6.56 4.23 6.86
N ARG A 114 -7.64 4.69 7.45
CA ARG A 114 -8.86 3.89 7.61
C ARG A 114 -9.95 4.32 6.65
#